data_a67e83e6eb61c9e3d1e8a00ec2de0449
#
_entry.id   a67e83e6eb61c9e3d1e8a00ec2de0449
#
_cell.length_a   1.000
_cell.length_b   1.000
_cell.length_c   1.000
_cell.angle_alpha   90.00
_cell.angle_beta   90.00
_cell.angle_gamma   90.00
#
_symmetry.space_group_name_H-M   'P 1'
#
loop_
_entity.id
_entity.type
_entity.pdbx_description
1 polymer ?
#
loop_
_entity_poly.entity_id
_entity_poly.type
_entity_poly.pdbx_seq_one_letter_code
_entity_poly.pdbx_strand_id
1 'polypeptide(L)'
;MFLVRLVFLILGTACALFYLLMMGRGRKYEGLVASLDKNTFSNKDLCGAGFAMQEIPLLALRGSLSKQLHTQAELLYGETYEEYYARLYYARALSVTVLIAAVMLLFTALMDGTILILVLLGGVIASAAVWFDQAGEMKKTLDRRREACLDEFPNVISKLALLVSSGMILYQAWSAVAQSREGPIYDLMRRSCQDVENGMGESDAYYRFGLLSDSQEIRKFSSMLVQSLEKGGGELTGFLMQQSKELWN
;
A
#
# COMPACT_ATOMS: atom_id res chain seq x y z
N MET A 1 4.08 15.49 43.74
CA MET A 1 4.13 16.19 42.46
C MET A 1 5.54 16.21 41.84
N PHE A 2 6.57 16.68 42.56
CA PHE A 2 7.96 16.74 42.05
C PHE A 2 8.51 15.38 41.59
N LEU A 3 8.34 14.32 42.35
CA LEU A 3 8.78 12.96 42.00
C LEU A 3 8.14 12.44 40.71
N VAL A 4 6.84 12.71 40.53
CA VAL A 4 6.11 12.26 39.31
C VAL A 4 6.66 12.95 38.07
N ARG A 5 6.90 14.26 38.13
CA ARG A 5 7.53 15.01 37.03
C ARG A 5 8.94 14.50 36.70
N LEU A 6 9.74 14.23 37.74
CA LEU A 6 11.08 13.70 37.60
C LEU A 6 11.04 12.36 36.83
N VAL A 7 10.08 11.49 37.16
CA VAL A 7 9.90 10.20 36.44
C VAL A 7 9.56 10.40 34.98
N PHE A 8 8.60 11.30 34.65
CA PHE A 8 8.25 11.57 33.25
C PHE A 8 9.39 12.26 32.49
N LEU A 9 10.16 13.12 33.14
CA LEU A 9 11.34 13.73 32.53
C LEU A 9 12.41 12.70 32.21
N ILE A 10 12.71 11.79 33.14
CA ILE A 10 13.67 10.70 32.92
C ILE A 10 13.17 9.78 31.80
N LEU A 11 11.89 9.40 31.81
CA LEU A 11 11.30 8.53 30.78
C LEU A 11 11.30 9.19 29.41
N GLY A 12 10.91 10.47 29.33
CA GLY A 12 10.90 11.24 28.09
C GLY A 12 12.30 11.45 27.51
N THR A 13 13.29 11.78 28.38
CA THR A 13 14.69 11.92 27.94
C THR A 13 15.28 10.58 27.52
N ALA A 14 14.98 9.49 28.22
CA ALA A 14 15.41 8.14 27.81
C ALA A 14 14.82 7.73 26.46
N CYS A 15 13.53 8.00 26.22
CA CYS A 15 12.87 7.74 24.96
C CYS A 15 13.47 8.58 23.82
N ALA A 16 13.74 9.86 24.05
CA ALA A 16 14.37 10.76 23.09
C ALA A 16 15.81 10.31 22.77
N LEU A 17 16.61 9.95 23.78
CA LEU A 17 17.95 9.40 23.58
C LEU A 17 17.91 8.07 22.80
N PHE A 18 16.98 7.18 23.14
CA PHE A 18 16.77 5.94 22.38
C PHE A 18 16.47 6.24 20.92
N TYR A 19 15.58 7.20 20.63
CA TYR A 19 15.26 7.61 19.26
C TYR A 19 16.49 8.14 18.52
N LEU A 20 17.27 9.04 19.15
CA LEU A 20 18.51 9.58 18.56
C LEU A 20 19.58 8.51 18.29
N LEU A 21 19.73 7.55 19.20
CA LEU A 21 20.63 6.40 18.99
C LEU A 21 20.17 5.55 17.80
N MET A 22 18.86 5.29 17.68
CA MET A 22 18.29 4.54 16.54
C MET A 22 18.42 5.33 15.24
N MET A 23 18.28 6.64 15.26
CA MET A 23 18.52 7.51 14.11
C MET A 23 19.99 7.44 13.66
N GLY A 24 20.94 7.44 14.61
CA GLY A 24 22.36 7.25 14.31
C GLY A 24 22.66 5.89 13.67
N ARG A 25 22.07 4.81 14.20
CA ARG A 25 22.18 3.45 13.63
C ARG A 25 21.44 3.32 12.30
N GLY A 26 20.39 4.10 12.08
CA GLY A 26 19.58 4.10 10.88
C GLY A 26 20.32 4.59 9.63
N ARG A 27 21.45 5.30 9.78
CA ARG A 27 22.26 5.78 8.64
C ARG A 27 22.74 4.66 7.71
N LYS A 28 22.96 3.44 8.24
CA LYS A 28 23.33 2.31 7.40
C LYS A 28 22.24 1.91 6.39
N TYR A 29 20.98 2.33 6.62
CA TYR A 29 19.83 2.07 5.73
C TYR A 29 19.53 3.24 4.76
N GLU A 30 20.32 4.33 4.79
CA GLU A 30 20.14 5.48 3.88
C GLU A 30 20.16 5.06 2.41
N GLY A 31 21.01 4.09 2.05
CA GLY A 31 21.07 3.55 0.68
C GLY A 31 19.77 2.87 0.23
N LEU A 32 19.09 2.16 1.14
CA LEU A 32 17.80 1.53 0.86
C LEU A 32 16.66 2.55 0.71
N VAL A 33 16.75 3.65 1.45
CA VAL A 33 15.72 4.71 1.48
C VAL A 33 15.98 5.77 0.40
N ALA A 34 17.22 5.92 -0.05
CA ALA A 34 17.61 6.94 -1.05
C ALA A 34 16.92 6.77 -2.39
N SER A 35 16.65 5.52 -2.80
CA SER A 35 15.99 5.19 -4.07
C SER A 35 14.48 5.51 -4.08
N LEU A 36 13.88 5.83 -2.92
CA LEU A 36 12.46 6.15 -2.80
C LEU A 36 12.16 7.55 -3.33
N ASP A 37 11.09 7.67 -4.12
CA ASP A 37 10.60 8.96 -4.59
C ASP A 37 10.08 9.81 -3.41
N LYS A 38 10.58 11.05 -3.31
CA LYS A 38 10.18 12.02 -2.27
C LYS A 38 8.70 12.39 -2.32
N ASN A 39 8.09 12.32 -3.51
CA ASN A 39 6.67 12.66 -3.69
C ASN A 39 5.75 11.59 -3.10
N THR A 40 6.19 10.32 -3.15
CA THR A 40 5.42 9.19 -2.62
C THR A 40 5.64 8.98 -1.11
N PHE A 41 6.87 9.29 -0.60
CA PHE A 41 7.22 9.11 0.81
C PHE A 41 7.72 10.42 1.44
N SER A 42 6.79 11.20 1.99
CA SER A 42 7.04 12.55 2.55
C SER A 42 8.08 12.58 3.69
N ASN A 43 8.26 11.50 4.47
CA ASN A 43 9.13 11.46 5.66
C ASN A 43 10.16 10.34 5.57
N LYS A 44 10.78 10.15 4.41
CA LYS A 44 11.74 9.06 4.19
C LYS A 44 12.93 9.06 5.15
N ASP A 45 13.38 10.23 5.59
CA ASP A 45 14.52 10.35 6.51
C ASP A 45 14.26 9.71 7.88
N LEU A 46 12.97 9.62 8.29
CA LEU A 46 12.58 8.95 9.52
C LEU A 46 12.53 7.41 9.40
N CYS A 47 12.45 6.88 8.17
CA CYS A 47 12.38 5.43 7.95
C CYS A 47 13.65 4.72 8.42
N GLY A 48 14.83 5.35 8.28
CA GLY A 48 16.10 4.77 8.73
C GLY A 48 16.09 4.40 10.21
N ALA A 49 15.60 5.29 11.08
CA ALA A 49 15.47 5.02 12.50
C ALA A 49 14.50 3.85 12.77
N GLY A 50 13.39 3.79 12.04
CA GLY A 50 12.43 2.69 12.14
C GLY A 50 13.00 1.33 11.72
N PHE A 51 13.81 1.28 10.66
CA PHE A 51 14.54 0.06 10.29
C PHE A 51 15.50 -0.40 11.38
N ALA A 52 16.26 0.53 12.00
CA ALA A 52 17.13 0.20 13.12
C ALA A 52 16.35 -0.33 14.34
N MET A 53 15.15 0.20 14.60
CA MET A 53 14.27 -0.27 15.68
C MET A 53 13.76 -1.70 15.43
N GLN A 54 13.51 -2.08 14.18
CA GLN A 54 13.07 -3.43 13.82
C GLN A 54 14.12 -4.53 14.09
N GLU A 55 15.39 -4.17 14.25
CA GLU A 55 16.44 -5.13 14.69
C GLU A 55 16.19 -5.64 16.11
N ILE A 56 15.44 -4.86 16.91
CA ILE A 56 15.10 -5.26 18.28
C ILE A 56 13.96 -6.29 18.22
N PRO A 57 14.12 -7.51 18.78
CA PRO A 57 13.14 -8.59 18.66
C PRO A 57 11.73 -8.24 19.14
N LEU A 58 11.62 -7.29 20.10
CA LEU A 58 10.35 -6.81 20.65
C LEU A 58 9.60 -5.90 19.66
N LEU A 59 10.33 -5.14 18.83
CA LEU A 59 9.80 -4.18 17.87
C LEU A 59 9.79 -4.72 16.43
N ALA A 60 10.20 -5.97 16.24
CA ALA A 60 10.20 -6.61 14.93
C ALA A 60 8.79 -6.84 14.41
N LEU A 61 8.60 -6.66 13.11
CA LEU A 61 7.33 -6.91 12.43
C LEU A 61 6.94 -8.39 12.55
N ARG A 62 5.87 -8.70 13.29
CA ARG A 62 5.41 -10.07 13.57
C ARG A 62 3.89 -10.17 13.62
N GLY A 63 3.38 -11.40 13.50
CA GLY A 63 1.96 -11.72 13.71
C GLY A 63 1.03 -11.34 12.56
N SER A 64 -0.23 -11.02 12.88
CA SER A 64 -1.27 -10.71 11.89
C SER A 64 -0.98 -9.44 11.09
N LEU A 65 -0.38 -8.42 11.73
CA LEU A 65 0.01 -7.17 11.08
C LEU A 65 1.05 -7.43 9.97
N SER A 66 2.02 -8.33 10.23
CA SER A 66 3.01 -8.73 9.22
C SER A 66 2.33 -9.32 7.99
N LYS A 67 1.45 -10.31 8.18
CA LYS A 67 0.72 -10.94 7.07
C LYS A 67 -0.08 -9.91 6.27
N GLN A 68 -0.76 -9.02 6.95
CA GLN A 68 -1.57 -7.97 6.32
C GLN A 68 -0.74 -7.01 5.47
N LEU A 69 0.40 -6.54 6.00
CA LEU A 69 1.31 -5.65 5.27
C LEU A 69 1.96 -6.35 4.08
N HIS A 70 2.36 -7.63 4.22
CA HIS A 70 2.90 -8.40 3.10
C HIS A 70 1.87 -8.58 1.98
N THR A 71 0.64 -9.01 2.28
CA THR A 71 -0.41 -9.14 1.26
C THR A 71 -0.71 -7.81 0.56
N GLN A 72 -0.78 -6.70 1.30
CA GLN A 72 -1.01 -5.38 0.72
C GLN A 72 0.18 -4.90 -0.12
N ALA A 73 1.41 -5.16 0.33
CA ALA A 73 2.63 -4.83 -0.41
C ALA A 73 2.76 -5.65 -1.70
N GLU A 74 2.41 -6.93 -1.66
CA GLU A 74 2.36 -7.80 -2.84
C GLU A 74 1.40 -7.25 -3.90
N LEU A 75 0.19 -6.86 -3.49
CA LEU A 75 -0.80 -6.27 -4.38
C LEU A 75 -0.34 -4.94 -5.01
N LEU A 76 0.37 -4.08 -4.24
CA LEU A 76 0.82 -2.77 -4.72
C LEU A 76 2.10 -2.84 -5.55
N TYR A 77 3.10 -3.61 -5.08
CA TYR A 77 4.47 -3.57 -5.59
C TYR A 77 4.94 -4.89 -6.20
N GLY A 78 4.18 -5.97 -5.98
CA GLY A 78 4.47 -7.33 -6.46
C GLY A 78 5.35 -8.14 -5.50
N GLU A 79 5.41 -9.45 -5.75
CA GLU A 79 6.10 -10.46 -4.93
C GLU A 79 7.57 -10.12 -4.64
N THR A 80 8.28 -9.57 -5.64
CA THR A 80 9.71 -9.26 -5.52
C THR A 80 10.01 -8.19 -4.47
N TYR A 81 9.11 -7.25 -4.27
CA TYR A 81 9.31 -6.08 -3.41
C TYR A 81 8.41 -6.07 -2.16
N GLU A 82 7.56 -7.09 -1.97
CA GLU A 82 6.60 -7.14 -0.86
C GLU A 82 7.26 -6.98 0.51
N GLU A 83 8.34 -7.74 0.77
CA GLU A 83 9.04 -7.71 2.05
C GLU A 83 9.66 -6.35 2.33
N TYR A 84 10.26 -5.74 1.30
CA TYR A 84 10.87 -4.42 1.42
C TYR A 84 9.84 -3.36 1.79
N TYR A 85 8.72 -3.27 1.05
CA TYR A 85 7.70 -2.26 1.30
C TYR A 85 6.91 -2.53 2.58
N ALA A 86 6.61 -3.77 2.93
CA ALA A 86 5.99 -4.12 4.21
C ALA A 86 6.83 -3.63 5.39
N ARG A 87 8.14 -3.89 5.36
CA ARG A 87 9.09 -3.40 6.38
C ARG A 87 9.22 -1.88 6.37
N LEU A 88 9.19 -1.24 5.21
CA LEU A 88 9.30 0.21 5.06
C LEU A 88 8.13 0.96 5.70
N TYR A 89 6.89 0.55 5.40
CA TYR A 89 5.69 1.16 6.00
C TYR A 89 5.65 0.96 7.50
N TYR A 90 6.03 -0.23 7.98
CA TYR A 90 6.13 -0.50 9.40
C TYR A 90 7.24 0.32 10.08
N ALA A 91 8.42 0.44 9.46
CA ALA A 91 9.52 1.28 9.94
C ALA A 91 9.09 2.73 10.12
N ARG A 92 8.37 3.27 9.13
CA ARG A 92 7.83 4.63 9.18
C ARG A 92 6.84 4.80 10.33
N ALA A 93 5.87 3.88 10.45
CA ALA A 93 4.87 3.91 11.53
C ALA A 93 5.54 3.89 12.91
N LEU A 94 6.51 2.98 13.10
CA LEU A 94 7.25 2.84 14.34
C LEU A 94 8.05 4.11 14.69
N SER A 95 8.79 4.64 13.72
CA SER A 95 9.63 5.83 13.91
C SER A 95 8.81 7.06 14.28
N VAL A 96 7.74 7.35 13.55
CA VAL A 96 6.88 8.50 13.81
C VAL A 96 6.17 8.39 15.16
N THR A 97 5.67 7.19 15.49
CA THR A 97 4.97 6.97 16.77
C THR A 97 5.90 7.14 17.97
N VAL A 98 7.12 6.58 17.91
CA VAL A 98 8.11 6.71 18.99
C VAL A 98 8.54 8.17 19.15
N LEU A 99 8.74 8.89 18.04
CA LEU A 99 9.08 10.32 18.08
C LEU A 99 7.98 11.15 18.78
N ILE A 100 6.71 10.95 18.40
CA ILE A 100 5.59 11.65 19.01
C ILE A 100 5.44 11.29 20.48
N ALA A 101 5.59 10.00 20.83
CA ALA A 101 5.54 9.56 22.23
C ALA A 101 6.64 10.22 23.07
N ALA A 102 7.87 10.34 22.56
CA ALA A 102 8.96 11.01 23.24
C ALA A 102 8.68 12.49 23.48
N VAL A 103 8.17 13.19 22.46
CA VAL A 103 7.78 14.62 22.58
C VAL A 103 6.65 14.81 23.60
N MET A 104 5.62 13.97 23.56
CA MET A 104 4.49 14.05 24.48
C MET A 104 4.89 13.75 25.95
N LEU A 105 5.80 12.79 26.16
CA LEU A 105 6.34 12.52 27.50
C LEU A 105 7.14 13.70 28.06
N LEU A 106 7.99 14.33 27.24
CA LEU A 106 8.73 15.52 27.64
C LEU A 106 7.78 16.69 27.94
N PHE A 107 6.74 16.88 27.13
CA PHE A 107 5.75 17.92 27.35
C PHE A 107 4.95 17.69 28.65
N THR A 108 4.61 16.44 28.96
CA THR A 108 3.95 16.05 30.22
C THR A 108 4.81 16.41 31.45
N ALA A 109 6.14 16.27 31.36
CA ALA A 109 7.04 16.60 32.44
C ALA A 109 7.08 18.11 32.79
N LEU A 110 6.69 18.98 31.86
CA LEU A 110 6.64 20.44 32.06
C LEU A 110 5.33 20.92 32.73
N MET A 111 4.30 20.05 32.81
CA MET A 111 2.98 20.43 33.31
C MET A 111 2.78 20.08 34.77
N ASP A 112 1.84 20.80 35.42
CA ASP A 112 1.50 20.65 36.84
C ASP A 112 0.07 20.19 37.08
N GLY A 113 -0.15 19.54 38.22
CA GLY A 113 -1.47 19.26 38.79
C GLY A 113 -2.36 18.43 37.85
N THR A 114 -3.58 18.86 37.67
CA THR A 114 -4.60 18.20 36.84
C THR A 114 -4.25 18.24 35.35
N ILE A 115 -3.52 19.27 34.91
CA ILE A 115 -3.10 19.45 33.53
C ILE A 115 -2.13 18.32 33.10
N LEU A 116 -1.26 17.87 34.02
CA LEU A 116 -0.36 16.74 33.75
C LEU A 116 -1.11 15.47 33.32
N ILE A 117 -2.22 15.15 34.03
CA ILE A 117 -3.04 13.96 33.71
C ILE A 117 -3.71 14.13 32.36
N LEU A 118 -4.24 15.32 32.06
CA LEU A 118 -4.89 15.60 30.77
C LEU A 118 -3.88 15.51 29.61
N VAL A 119 -2.68 16.04 29.75
CA VAL A 119 -1.62 15.97 28.74
C VAL A 119 -1.14 14.55 28.55
N LEU A 120 -1.00 13.76 29.62
CA LEU A 120 -0.63 12.36 29.54
C LEU A 120 -1.67 11.54 28.76
N LEU A 121 -2.95 11.68 29.12
CA LEU A 121 -4.04 11.00 28.42
C LEU A 121 -4.12 11.43 26.96
N GLY A 122 -4.02 12.73 26.70
CA GLY A 122 -3.97 13.27 25.33
C GLY A 122 -2.78 12.73 24.53
N GLY A 123 -1.60 12.63 25.15
CA GLY A 123 -0.39 12.09 24.53
C GLY A 123 -0.52 10.59 24.17
N VAL A 124 -1.14 9.79 25.05
CA VAL A 124 -1.41 8.37 24.77
C VAL A 124 -2.40 8.24 23.61
N ILE A 125 -3.49 9.00 23.64
CA ILE A 125 -4.49 8.98 22.55
C ILE A 125 -3.87 9.45 21.24
N ALA A 126 -3.09 10.52 21.23
CA ALA A 126 -2.42 11.03 20.04
C ALA A 126 -1.42 10.01 19.48
N SER A 127 -0.62 9.38 20.32
CA SER A 127 0.34 8.34 19.87
C SER A 127 -0.37 7.12 19.28
N ALA A 128 -1.48 6.68 19.90
CA ALA A 128 -2.30 5.60 19.37
C ALA A 128 -2.94 5.97 18.03
N ALA A 129 -3.54 7.18 17.93
CA ALA A 129 -4.15 7.65 16.69
C ALA A 129 -3.14 7.70 15.54
N VAL A 130 -1.93 8.22 15.79
CA VAL A 130 -0.85 8.26 14.79
C VAL A 130 -0.40 6.85 14.40
N TRP A 131 -0.29 5.94 15.35
CA TRP A 131 0.04 4.54 15.06
C TRP A 131 -0.98 3.92 14.09
N PHE A 132 -2.28 4.04 14.40
CA PHE A 132 -3.34 3.49 13.54
C PHE A 132 -3.39 4.17 12.17
N ASP A 133 -3.17 5.48 12.09
CA ASP A 133 -3.14 6.21 10.83
C ASP A 133 -1.97 5.75 9.94
N GLN A 134 -0.77 5.66 10.49
CA GLN A 134 0.42 5.23 9.77
C GLN A 134 0.37 3.74 9.39
N ALA A 135 -0.12 2.87 10.29
CA ALA A 135 -0.29 1.45 10.00
C ALA A 135 -1.34 1.19 8.90
N GLY A 136 -2.33 2.07 8.78
CA GLY A 136 -3.38 2.00 7.75
C GLY A 136 -3.02 2.67 6.42
N GLU A 137 -1.88 3.35 6.30
CA GLU A 137 -1.55 4.14 5.11
C GLU A 137 -1.41 3.29 3.84
N MET A 138 -0.80 2.10 3.96
CA MET A 138 -0.70 1.16 2.83
C MET A 138 -2.09 0.74 2.34
N LYS A 139 -3.01 0.44 3.26
CA LYS A 139 -4.40 0.12 2.93
C LYS A 139 -5.10 1.29 2.22
N LYS A 140 -4.93 2.51 2.72
CA LYS A 140 -5.48 3.72 2.08
C LYS A 140 -4.96 3.89 0.65
N THR A 141 -3.68 3.61 0.43
CA THR A 141 -3.06 3.66 -0.91
C THR A 141 -3.66 2.60 -1.83
N LEU A 142 -3.87 1.38 -1.31
CA LEU A 142 -4.51 0.29 -2.05
C LEU A 142 -5.97 0.62 -2.39
N ASP A 143 -6.73 1.14 -1.42
CA ASP A 143 -8.12 1.56 -1.63
C ASP A 143 -8.23 2.66 -2.70
N ARG A 144 -7.39 3.69 -2.66
CA ARG A 144 -7.34 4.74 -3.68
C ARG A 144 -7.02 4.19 -5.07
N ARG A 145 -6.07 3.25 -5.15
CA ARG A 145 -5.72 2.59 -6.41
C ARG A 145 -6.91 1.77 -6.94
N ARG A 146 -7.61 1.04 -6.06
CA ARG A 146 -8.81 0.28 -6.42
C ARG A 146 -9.92 1.19 -6.96
N GLU A 147 -10.21 2.29 -6.28
CA GLU A 147 -11.19 3.28 -6.74
C GLU A 147 -10.82 3.85 -8.11
N ALA A 148 -9.57 4.26 -8.31
CA ALA A 148 -9.10 4.75 -9.61
C ALA A 148 -9.15 3.67 -10.72
N CYS A 149 -8.99 2.39 -10.39
CA CYS A 149 -9.22 1.31 -11.34
C CYS A 149 -10.71 1.19 -11.71
N LEU A 150 -11.60 1.28 -10.72
CA LEU A 150 -13.06 1.18 -10.94
C LEU A 150 -13.59 2.35 -11.76
N ASP A 151 -13.12 3.56 -11.55
CA ASP A 151 -13.53 4.75 -12.31
C ASP A 151 -13.22 4.63 -13.80
N GLU A 152 -12.07 4.06 -14.16
CA GLU A 152 -11.69 3.88 -15.57
C GLU A 152 -12.15 2.53 -16.17
N PHE A 153 -12.65 1.63 -15.36
CA PHE A 153 -13.03 0.28 -15.79
C PHE A 153 -14.09 0.26 -16.91
N PRO A 154 -15.18 1.06 -16.87
CA PRO A 154 -16.15 1.12 -17.97
C PRO A 154 -15.52 1.54 -19.30
N ASN A 155 -14.59 2.49 -19.28
CA ASN A 155 -13.86 2.94 -20.46
C ASN A 155 -13.01 1.84 -21.06
N VAL A 156 -12.31 1.06 -20.22
CA VAL A 156 -11.50 -0.10 -20.62
C VAL A 156 -12.35 -1.14 -21.32
N ILE A 157 -13.46 -1.55 -20.70
CA ILE A 157 -14.36 -2.58 -21.27
C ILE A 157 -14.98 -2.12 -22.58
N SER A 158 -15.42 -0.87 -22.67
CA SER A 158 -16.01 -0.34 -23.89
C SER A 158 -15.03 -0.33 -25.05
N LYS A 159 -13.76 0.03 -24.81
CA LYS A 159 -12.71 -0.02 -25.83
C LYS A 159 -12.39 -1.45 -26.24
N LEU A 160 -12.27 -2.39 -25.28
CA LEU A 160 -12.05 -3.80 -25.56
C LEU A 160 -13.19 -4.37 -26.42
N ALA A 161 -14.44 -4.10 -26.03
CA ALA A 161 -15.61 -4.55 -26.78
C ALA A 161 -15.60 -4.02 -28.24
N LEU A 162 -15.25 -2.75 -28.45
CA LEU A 162 -15.15 -2.15 -29.77
C LEU A 162 -14.06 -2.81 -30.63
N LEU A 163 -12.86 -2.99 -30.09
CA LEU A 163 -11.72 -3.56 -30.82
C LEU A 163 -11.96 -5.03 -31.15
N VAL A 164 -12.46 -5.84 -30.20
CA VAL A 164 -12.76 -7.25 -30.44
C VAL A 164 -13.95 -7.40 -31.41
N SER A 165 -14.97 -6.56 -31.34
CA SER A 165 -16.07 -6.57 -32.32
C SER A 165 -15.66 -6.16 -33.74
N SER A 166 -14.56 -5.40 -33.88
CA SER A 166 -13.96 -5.10 -35.19
C SER A 166 -13.12 -6.23 -35.78
N GLY A 167 -13.01 -7.37 -35.07
CA GLY A 167 -12.25 -8.56 -35.50
C GLY A 167 -10.84 -8.64 -34.95
N MET A 168 -10.44 -7.75 -34.05
CA MET A 168 -9.12 -7.82 -33.39
C MET A 168 -9.11 -8.98 -32.38
N ILE A 169 -8.02 -9.75 -32.33
CA ILE A 169 -7.86 -10.80 -31.30
C ILE A 169 -7.68 -10.17 -29.92
N LEU A 170 -8.13 -10.87 -28.88
CA LEU A 170 -8.20 -10.32 -27.52
C LEU A 170 -6.86 -9.77 -27.05
N TYR A 171 -5.76 -10.49 -27.21
CA TYR A 171 -4.44 -10.04 -26.76
C TYR A 171 -4.00 -8.72 -27.42
N GLN A 172 -4.24 -8.57 -28.73
CA GLN A 172 -3.92 -7.33 -29.45
C GLN A 172 -4.81 -6.16 -28.95
N ALA A 173 -6.11 -6.42 -28.78
CA ALA A 173 -7.05 -5.42 -28.25
C ALA A 173 -6.65 -5.01 -26.82
N TRP A 174 -6.29 -5.99 -25.98
CA TRP A 174 -5.83 -5.76 -24.62
C TRP A 174 -4.57 -4.90 -24.56
N SER A 175 -3.55 -5.25 -25.36
CA SER A 175 -2.30 -4.49 -25.45
C SER A 175 -2.53 -3.06 -25.96
N ALA A 176 -3.40 -2.88 -26.99
CA ALA A 176 -3.76 -1.56 -27.51
C ALA A 176 -4.45 -0.68 -26.48
N VAL A 177 -5.38 -1.24 -25.69
CA VAL A 177 -6.05 -0.53 -24.60
C VAL A 177 -5.06 -0.21 -23.47
N ALA A 178 -4.20 -1.14 -23.10
CA ALA A 178 -3.18 -0.96 -22.05
C ALA A 178 -2.25 0.22 -22.33
N GLN A 179 -1.94 0.48 -23.59
CA GLN A 179 -1.07 1.58 -24.05
C GLN A 179 -1.81 2.88 -24.34
N SER A 180 -3.15 2.87 -24.30
CA SER A 180 -3.96 4.03 -24.73
C SER A 180 -3.98 5.18 -23.73
N ARG A 181 -3.70 4.95 -22.46
CA ARG A 181 -3.73 5.94 -21.37
C ARG A 181 -2.78 5.56 -20.23
N GLU A 182 -2.49 6.55 -19.38
CA GLU A 182 -1.85 6.35 -18.08
C GLU A 182 -2.89 6.13 -16.98
N GLY A 183 -2.52 5.39 -15.95
CA GLY A 183 -3.36 5.16 -14.78
C GLY A 183 -3.30 3.72 -14.25
N PRO A 184 -3.77 3.49 -13.01
CA PRO A 184 -3.55 2.23 -12.31
C PRO A 184 -4.09 0.99 -13.03
N ILE A 185 -5.26 1.08 -13.67
CA ILE A 185 -5.84 -0.04 -14.41
C ILE A 185 -5.03 -0.36 -15.66
N TYR A 186 -4.55 0.67 -16.38
CA TYR A 186 -3.71 0.50 -17.56
C TYR A 186 -2.33 -0.06 -17.21
N ASP A 187 -1.78 0.32 -16.04
CA ASP A 187 -0.54 -0.27 -15.50
C ASP A 187 -0.71 -1.77 -15.23
N LEU A 188 -1.83 -2.17 -14.64
CA LEU A 188 -2.15 -3.57 -14.42
C LEU A 188 -2.32 -4.34 -15.75
N MET A 189 -2.94 -3.72 -16.76
CA MET A 189 -3.06 -4.31 -18.09
C MET A 189 -1.69 -4.45 -18.76
N ARG A 190 -0.82 -3.44 -18.69
CA ARG A 190 0.57 -3.52 -19.20
C ARG A 190 1.35 -4.64 -18.50
N ARG A 191 1.18 -4.78 -17.18
CA ARG A 191 1.79 -5.87 -16.43
C ARG A 191 1.31 -7.24 -16.91
N SER A 192 0.02 -7.42 -17.19
CA SER A 192 -0.49 -8.68 -17.74
C SER A 192 0.06 -8.97 -19.12
N CYS A 193 0.30 -7.95 -19.98
CA CYS A 193 0.99 -8.14 -21.24
C CYS A 193 2.44 -8.62 -21.04
N GLN A 194 3.16 -8.02 -20.09
CA GLN A 194 4.52 -8.45 -19.74
C GLN A 194 4.55 -9.89 -19.19
N ASP A 195 3.56 -10.28 -18.38
CA ASP A 195 3.43 -11.64 -17.87
C ASP A 195 3.29 -12.65 -19.05
N VAL A 196 2.49 -12.32 -20.06
CA VAL A 196 2.36 -13.14 -21.28
C VAL A 196 3.66 -13.18 -22.08
N GLU A 197 4.33 -12.05 -22.28
CA GLU A 197 5.62 -11.96 -22.96
C GLU A 197 6.71 -12.77 -22.24
N ASN A 198 6.63 -12.88 -20.92
CA ASN A 198 7.50 -13.69 -20.08
C ASN A 198 7.11 -15.19 -20.06
N GLY A 199 6.11 -15.61 -20.84
CA GLY A 199 5.72 -17.01 -21.01
C GLY A 199 4.54 -17.48 -20.14
N MET A 200 3.86 -16.59 -19.44
CA MET A 200 2.60 -16.93 -18.75
C MET A 200 1.48 -17.12 -19.79
N GLY A 201 0.57 -18.07 -19.54
CA GLY A 201 -0.62 -18.22 -20.37
C GLY A 201 -1.51 -16.99 -20.34
N GLU A 202 -2.15 -16.63 -21.46
CA GLU A 202 -3.05 -15.47 -21.53
C GLU A 202 -4.16 -15.54 -20.46
N SER A 203 -4.80 -16.69 -20.28
CA SER A 203 -5.84 -16.90 -19.28
C SER A 203 -5.34 -16.62 -17.85
N ASP A 204 -4.15 -17.09 -17.52
CA ASP A 204 -3.53 -16.86 -16.22
C ASP A 204 -3.18 -15.37 -16.00
N ALA A 205 -2.67 -14.71 -17.04
CA ALA A 205 -2.33 -13.30 -17.00
C ALA A 205 -3.58 -12.42 -16.78
N TYR A 206 -4.69 -12.72 -17.47
CA TYR A 206 -5.96 -11.99 -17.27
C TYR A 206 -6.59 -12.29 -15.89
N TYR A 207 -6.50 -13.52 -15.43
CA TYR A 207 -6.94 -13.86 -14.07
C TYR A 207 -6.13 -13.10 -13.00
N ARG A 208 -4.80 -13.07 -13.16
CA ARG A 208 -3.89 -12.33 -12.28
C ARG A 208 -4.16 -10.81 -12.29
N PHE A 209 -4.48 -10.22 -13.45
CA PHE A 209 -4.93 -8.84 -13.55
C PHE A 209 -6.13 -8.57 -12.63
N GLY A 210 -7.14 -9.45 -12.65
CA GLY A 210 -8.30 -9.36 -11.77
C GLY A 210 -7.94 -9.44 -10.29
N LEU A 211 -7.02 -10.33 -9.90
CA LEU A 211 -6.55 -10.44 -8.53
C LEU A 211 -5.80 -9.18 -8.05
N LEU A 212 -4.90 -8.67 -8.88
CA LEU A 212 -4.07 -7.52 -8.56
C LEU A 212 -4.84 -6.19 -8.51
N SER A 213 -6.04 -6.12 -9.10
CA SER A 213 -6.91 -4.94 -9.02
C SER A 213 -7.49 -4.68 -7.64
N ASP A 214 -7.52 -5.71 -6.77
CA ASP A 214 -8.17 -5.71 -5.44
C ASP A 214 -9.66 -5.30 -5.48
N SER A 215 -10.31 -5.44 -6.65
CA SER A 215 -11.73 -5.18 -6.84
C SER A 215 -12.50 -6.47 -7.13
N GLN A 216 -13.66 -6.64 -6.49
CA GLN A 216 -14.53 -7.79 -6.75
C GLN A 216 -15.13 -7.74 -8.16
N GLU A 217 -15.48 -6.55 -8.64
CA GLU A 217 -16.06 -6.30 -9.95
C GLU A 217 -15.08 -6.67 -11.06
N ILE A 218 -13.84 -6.17 -10.97
CA ILE A 218 -12.79 -6.45 -11.96
C ILE A 218 -12.39 -7.93 -11.91
N ARG A 219 -12.33 -8.52 -10.72
CA ARG A 219 -12.03 -9.96 -10.55
C ARG A 219 -13.11 -10.84 -11.18
N LYS A 220 -14.40 -10.50 -10.95
CA LYS A 220 -15.52 -11.20 -11.57
C LYS A 220 -15.45 -11.09 -13.10
N PHE A 221 -15.22 -9.87 -13.62
CA PHE A 221 -15.03 -9.65 -15.05
C PHE A 221 -13.89 -10.52 -15.61
N SER A 222 -12.71 -10.51 -14.98
CA SER A 222 -11.55 -11.29 -15.41
C SER A 222 -11.85 -12.79 -15.45
N SER A 223 -12.55 -13.32 -14.44
CA SER A 223 -12.95 -14.73 -14.42
C SER A 223 -13.90 -15.08 -15.57
N MET A 224 -14.88 -14.21 -15.85
CA MET A 224 -15.83 -14.40 -16.95
C MET A 224 -15.15 -14.22 -18.32
N LEU A 225 -14.18 -13.29 -18.43
CA LEU A 225 -13.36 -13.08 -19.62
C LEU A 225 -12.58 -14.36 -19.98
N VAL A 226 -11.91 -14.96 -18.99
CA VAL A 226 -11.17 -16.22 -19.17
C VAL A 226 -12.10 -17.34 -19.63
N GLN A 227 -13.26 -17.50 -18.98
CA GLN A 227 -14.24 -18.51 -19.39
C GLN A 227 -14.74 -18.29 -20.82
N SER A 228 -14.97 -17.03 -21.23
CA SER A 228 -15.43 -16.71 -22.59
C SER A 228 -14.33 -16.92 -23.64
N LEU A 229 -13.07 -16.69 -23.25
CA LEU A 229 -11.92 -16.96 -24.10
C LEU A 229 -11.77 -18.47 -24.38
N GLU A 230 -11.95 -19.31 -23.37
CA GLU A 230 -11.88 -20.78 -23.51
C GLU A 230 -13.00 -21.35 -24.38
N LYS A 231 -14.19 -20.73 -24.39
CA LYS A 231 -15.34 -21.13 -25.21
C LYS A 231 -15.29 -20.67 -26.66
N GLY A 232 -14.47 -19.68 -26.97
CA GLY A 232 -14.20 -19.19 -28.32
C GLY A 232 -14.70 -17.79 -28.64
N GLY A 233 -14.27 -17.23 -29.78
CA GLY A 233 -14.37 -15.82 -30.10
C GLY A 233 -15.79 -15.23 -30.21
N GLY A 234 -16.79 -16.02 -30.56
CA GLY A 234 -18.19 -15.55 -30.65
C GLY A 234 -18.80 -15.21 -29.28
N GLU A 235 -18.57 -16.05 -28.28
CA GLU A 235 -19.00 -15.83 -26.91
C GLU A 235 -18.25 -14.64 -26.26
N LEU A 236 -16.95 -14.52 -26.52
CA LEU A 236 -16.13 -13.43 -26.04
C LEU A 236 -16.66 -12.06 -26.49
N THR A 237 -16.98 -11.91 -27.78
CA THR A 237 -17.52 -10.65 -28.32
C THR A 237 -18.85 -10.32 -27.68
N GLY A 238 -19.76 -11.30 -27.58
CA GLY A 238 -21.06 -11.14 -26.92
C GLY A 238 -20.92 -10.72 -25.45
N PHE A 239 -20.03 -11.38 -24.71
CA PHE A 239 -19.73 -11.06 -23.32
C PHE A 239 -19.23 -9.60 -23.13
N LEU A 240 -18.23 -9.18 -23.92
CA LEU A 240 -17.67 -7.83 -23.83
C LEU A 240 -18.71 -6.75 -24.15
N MET A 241 -19.55 -6.97 -25.16
CA MET A 241 -20.63 -6.04 -25.52
C MET A 241 -21.69 -5.94 -24.43
N GLN A 242 -22.06 -7.05 -23.80
CA GLN A 242 -23.00 -7.07 -22.68
C GLN A 242 -22.42 -6.33 -21.47
N GLN A 243 -21.19 -6.62 -21.08
CA GLN A 243 -20.53 -5.97 -19.95
C GLN A 243 -20.38 -4.46 -20.18
N SER A 244 -20.04 -4.05 -21.39
CA SER A 244 -19.98 -2.63 -21.75
C SER A 244 -21.33 -1.93 -21.52
N LYS A 245 -22.46 -2.55 -21.88
CA LYS A 245 -23.80 -1.97 -21.65
C LYS A 245 -24.19 -1.91 -20.19
N GLU A 246 -23.86 -2.95 -19.42
CA GLU A 246 -24.20 -3.05 -17.98
C GLU A 246 -23.50 -1.97 -17.13
N LEU A 247 -22.27 -1.60 -17.49
CA LEU A 247 -21.48 -0.60 -16.77
C LEU A 247 -21.87 0.86 -17.06
N TRP A 248 -22.65 1.11 -18.11
CA TRP A 248 -23.14 2.46 -18.48
C TRP A 248 -24.59 2.72 -18.07
N ASN A 249 -25.29 1.75 -17.49
CA ASN A 249 -26.66 1.87 -16.97
C ASN A 249 -26.66 1.98 -15.43
#